data_64a6f6645e60229f0d36297453e162c7
#
_entry.id   64a6f6645e60229f0d36297453e162c7
#
_cell.length_a   1.000
_cell.length_b   1.000
_cell.length_c   1.000
_cell.angle_alpha   90.00
_cell.angle_beta   90.00
_cell.angle_gamma   90.00
#
_symmetry.space_group_name_H-M   'P 1'
#
loop_
_entity.id
_entity.type
_entity.pdbx_description
1 polymer ?
#
loop_
_entity_poly.entity_id
_entity_poly.type
_entity_poly.pdbx_seq_one_letter_code
_entity_poly.pdbx_strand_id
1 'polypeptide(L)'
;MNHLYERQLRFYIRLGYPVAVTARGEGFVGVFPDLPGCEYYHTDLTELHLTLETLRQRWIREHLRAGCTVPLPNSHLEESTIPEIIPISPPTESN
;
A
#
# COMPACT_ATOMS: atom_id res chain seq x y z
N MET A 1 15.52 -23.14 -6.31
CA MET A 1 15.54 -21.74 -6.71
C MET A 1 14.28 -21.34 -7.40
N ASN A 2 13.60 -20.35 -6.89
CA ASN A 2 12.29 -19.98 -7.41
C ASN A 2 12.37 -18.66 -8.18
N HIS A 3 12.52 -18.77 -9.50
CA HIS A 3 12.59 -17.57 -10.33
C HIS A 3 11.29 -16.80 -10.34
N LEU A 4 10.19 -17.50 -10.22
CA LEU A 4 8.89 -16.83 -10.17
C LEU A 4 8.80 -15.91 -8.96
N TYR A 5 9.23 -16.41 -7.80
CA TYR A 5 9.21 -15.63 -6.59
C TYR A 5 10.06 -14.35 -6.75
N GLU A 6 11.26 -14.52 -7.29
CA GLU A 6 12.15 -13.36 -7.45
C GLU A 6 11.60 -12.34 -8.43
N ARG A 7 10.95 -12.81 -9.50
CA ARG A 7 10.34 -11.90 -10.46
C ARG A 7 9.16 -11.16 -9.84
N GLN A 8 8.34 -11.88 -9.09
CA GLN A 8 7.20 -11.24 -8.44
C GLN A 8 7.68 -10.24 -7.40
N LEU A 9 8.70 -10.59 -6.63
CA LEU A 9 9.22 -9.69 -5.62
C LEU A 9 9.72 -8.39 -6.26
N ARG A 10 10.50 -8.49 -7.34
CA ARG A 10 10.98 -7.30 -8.02
C ARG A 10 9.84 -6.46 -8.57
N PHE A 11 8.83 -7.12 -9.08
CA PHE A 11 7.67 -6.42 -9.64
C PHE A 11 6.98 -5.60 -8.56
N TYR A 12 6.63 -6.24 -7.45
CA TYR A 12 5.88 -5.55 -6.40
C TYR A 12 6.71 -4.52 -5.64
N ILE A 13 7.98 -4.78 -5.46
CA ILE A 13 8.85 -3.85 -4.74
C ILE A 13 8.94 -2.51 -5.47
N ARG A 14 8.83 -2.53 -6.79
CA ARG A 14 8.93 -1.31 -7.58
C ARG A 14 7.65 -0.50 -7.63
N LEU A 15 6.54 -1.08 -7.28
CA LEU A 15 5.27 -0.37 -7.37
C LEU A 15 5.20 0.72 -6.33
N GLY A 16 4.55 1.83 -6.70
CA GLY A 16 4.39 2.94 -5.78
C GLY A 16 3.13 2.77 -4.96
N TYR A 17 3.28 2.31 -3.74
CA TYR A 17 2.14 2.17 -2.84
C TYR A 17 1.92 3.47 -2.09
N PRO A 18 0.69 3.99 -2.10
CA PRO A 18 0.41 5.21 -1.36
C PRO A 18 0.50 4.96 0.14
N VAL A 19 0.98 5.95 0.86
CA VAL A 19 1.08 5.88 2.31
C VAL A 19 0.30 7.06 2.88
N ALA A 20 -0.47 6.77 3.93
CA ALA A 20 -1.23 7.81 4.63
C ALA A 20 -0.52 8.08 5.94
N VAL A 21 -0.16 9.34 6.17
CA VAL A 21 0.53 9.75 7.39
C VAL A 21 -0.39 10.68 8.17
N THR A 22 -0.58 10.36 9.44
CA THR A 22 -1.45 11.12 10.32
C THR A 22 -0.68 11.51 11.57
N ALA A 23 -0.87 12.75 12.01
CA ALA A 23 -0.27 13.19 13.25
C ALA A 23 -0.97 12.52 14.43
N ARG A 24 -0.18 12.07 15.40
CA ARG A 24 -0.73 11.43 16.58
C ARG A 24 0.16 11.74 17.77
N GLY A 25 -0.39 12.45 18.77
CA GLY A 25 0.42 12.84 19.89
C GLY A 25 1.59 13.67 19.45
N GLU A 26 2.78 13.27 19.83
CA GLU A 26 3.98 14.01 19.47
C GLU A 26 4.64 13.47 18.21
N GLY A 27 4.01 12.52 17.56
CA GLY A 27 4.61 11.89 16.41
C GLY A 27 3.62 11.66 15.29
N PHE A 28 3.92 10.65 14.50
CA PHE A 28 3.13 10.38 13.28
C PHE A 28 2.93 8.88 13.12
N VAL A 29 1.77 8.52 12.57
CA VAL A 29 1.50 7.14 12.19
C VAL A 29 1.43 7.09 10.68
N GLY A 30 2.17 6.16 10.09
CA GLY A 30 2.09 5.93 8.64
C GLY A 30 1.49 4.58 8.38
N VAL A 31 0.61 4.51 7.40
CA VAL A 31 -0.11 3.29 7.04
C VAL A 31 -0.09 3.13 5.54
N PHE A 32 0.11 1.89 5.08
CA PHE A 32 -0.09 1.56 3.67
C PHE A 32 -1.49 0.95 3.56
N PRO A 33 -2.47 1.71 3.06
CA PRO A 33 -3.85 1.19 3.02
C PRO A 33 -4.01 -0.09 2.21
N ASP A 34 -3.16 -0.28 1.20
CA ASP A 34 -3.23 -1.47 0.37
C ASP A 34 -2.59 -2.70 1.01
N LEU A 35 -1.82 -2.51 2.07
CA LEU A 35 -1.09 -3.60 2.71
C LEU A 35 -1.52 -3.71 4.16
N PRO A 36 -2.57 -4.48 4.44
CA PRO A 36 -3.14 -4.53 5.80
C PRO A 36 -2.10 -4.88 6.86
N GLY A 37 -2.09 -4.08 7.92
CA GLY A 37 -1.15 -4.30 9.02
C GLY A 37 0.21 -3.67 8.81
N CYS A 38 0.47 -3.09 7.65
CA CYS A 38 1.77 -2.46 7.38
C CYS A 38 1.69 -1.01 7.83
N GLU A 39 2.04 -0.77 9.08
CA GLU A 39 1.94 0.56 9.67
C GLU A 39 3.00 0.72 10.75
N TYR A 40 3.30 1.97 11.07
CA TYR A 40 4.34 2.26 12.05
C TYR A 40 4.15 3.66 12.62
N TYR A 41 4.58 3.84 13.86
CA TYR A 41 4.54 5.13 14.54
C TYR A 41 5.97 5.59 14.83
N HIS A 42 6.25 6.87 14.65
CA HIS A 42 7.54 7.42 15.01
C HIS A 42 7.39 8.93 15.23
N THR A 43 8.23 9.48 16.09
CA THR A 43 8.20 10.91 16.33
C THR A 43 8.95 11.70 15.26
N ASP A 44 9.86 11.04 14.54
CA ASP A 44 10.62 11.69 13.46
C ASP A 44 10.03 11.27 12.13
N LEU A 45 9.60 12.23 11.34
CA LEU A 45 8.93 11.94 10.08
C LEU A 45 9.84 11.26 9.08
N THR A 46 11.10 11.67 9.02
CA THR A 46 12.06 11.05 8.10
C THR A 46 12.29 9.59 8.47
N GLU A 47 12.47 9.32 9.76
CA GLU A 47 12.66 7.95 10.22
C GLU A 47 11.42 7.12 9.98
N LEU A 48 10.24 7.75 10.12
CA LEU A 48 9.00 7.04 9.86
C LEU A 48 8.96 6.54 8.42
N HIS A 49 9.28 7.42 7.47
CA HIS A 49 9.25 7.05 6.07
C HIS A 49 10.29 5.97 5.74
N LEU A 50 11.47 6.08 6.30
CA LEU A 50 12.50 5.07 6.05
C LEU A 50 12.09 3.71 6.59
N THR A 51 11.52 3.71 7.80
CA THR A 51 11.09 2.45 8.40
C THR A 51 9.91 1.86 7.66
N LEU A 52 8.95 2.70 7.23
CA LEU A 52 7.81 2.21 6.47
C LEU A 52 8.24 1.56 5.17
N GLU A 53 9.26 2.12 4.52
CA GLU A 53 9.74 1.53 3.28
C GLU A 53 10.30 0.13 3.52
N THR A 54 11.05 -0.04 4.61
CA THR A 54 11.59 -1.34 4.97
C THR A 54 10.46 -2.32 5.31
N LEU A 55 9.45 -1.85 6.04
CA LEU A 55 8.33 -2.69 6.40
C LEU A 55 7.52 -3.11 5.18
N ARG A 56 7.34 -2.20 4.22
CA ARG A 56 6.63 -2.51 3.00
C ARG A 56 7.32 -3.64 2.25
N GLN A 57 8.63 -3.56 2.11
CA GLN A 57 9.38 -4.58 1.40
C GLN A 57 9.30 -5.92 2.12
N ARG A 58 9.37 -5.90 3.44
CA ARG A 58 9.26 -7.13 4.21
C ARG A 58 7.86 -7.73 4.08
N TRP A 59 6.84 -6.89 4.14
CA TRP A 59 5.45 -7.34 4.03
C TRP A 59 5.24 -8.06 2.69
N ILE A 60 5.71 -7.46 1.61
CA ILE A 60 5.56 -8.05 0.28
C ILE A 60 6.31 -9.37 0.20
N ARG A 61 7.55 -9.38 0.71
CA ARG A 61 8.37 -10.57 0.65
C ARG A 61 7.74 -11.74 1.40
N GLU A 62 7.24 -11.47 2.59
CA GLU A 62 6.66 -12.53 3.40
C GLU A 62 5.37 -13.06 2.81
N HIS A 63 4.57 -12.19 2.23
CA HIS A 63 3.32 -12.64 1.63
C HIS A 63 3.57 -13.48 0.38
N LEU A 64 4.54 -13.09 -0.42
CA LEU A 64 4.89 -13.89 -1.60
C LEU A 64 5.44 -15.25 -1.21
N ARG A 65 6.24 -15.29 -0.16
CA ARG A 65 6.78 -16.57 0.31
C ARG A 65 5.68 -17.49 0.82
N ALA A 66 4.67 -16.91 1.43
CA ALA A 66 3.55 -17.69 1.96
C ALA A 66 2.55 -18.09 0.88
N GLY A 67 2.76 -17.65 -0.34
CA GLY A 67 1.83 -17.95 -1.41
C GLY A 67 0.59 -17.09 -1.38
N CYS A 68 0.62 -15.99 -0.64
CA CYS A 68 -0.52 -15.09 -0.54
C CYS A 68 -0.49 -14.08 -1.66
N THR A 69 -1.68 -13.62 -2.03
CA THR A 69 -1.79 -12.57 -3.04
C THR A 69 -1.35 -11.24 -2.46
N VAL A 70 -0.57 -10.49 -3.22
CA VAL A 70 -0.15 -9.15 -2.81
C VAL A 70 -1.02 -8.14 -3.57
N PRO A 71 -1.74 -7.26 -2.85
CA PRO A 71 -2.59 -6.28 -3.52
C PRO A 71 -1.78 -5.29 -4.36
N LEU A 72 -2.40 -4.80 -5.40
CA LEU A 72 -1.79 -3.76 -6.22
C LEU A 72 -2.02 -2.39 -5.57
N PRO A 73 -1.20 -1.39 -5.91
CA PRO A 73 -1.41 -0.05 -5.37
C PRO A 73 -2.81 0.45 -5.68
N ASN A 74 -3.41 1.12 -4.69
CA ASN A 74 -4.75 1.70 -4.81
C ASN A 74 -5.87 0.67 -4.93
N SER A 75 -5.58 -0.59 -4.64
CA SER A 75 -6.62 -1.61 -4.69
C SER A 75 -7.68 -1.36 -3.63
N HIS A 76 -7.31 -0.71 -2.51
CA HIS A 76 -8.28 -0.38 -1.48
C HIS A 76 -9.32 0.60 -1.98
N LEU A 77 -8.96 1.45 -2.95
CA LEU A 77 -9.92 2.39 -3.51
C LEU A 77 -10.94 1.68 -4.38
N GLU A 78 -10.51 0.67 -5.09
CA GLU A 78 -11.42 -0.08 -5.92
C GLU A 78 -12.47 -0.80 -5.09
N GLU A 79 -12.06 -1.29 -3.94
CA GLU A 79 -13.01 -1.98 -3.07
C GLU A 79 -14.02 -1.02 -2.46
N SER A 80 -13.60 0.19 -2.16
CA SER A 80 -14.50 1.12 -1.50
C SER A 80 -15.34 1.90 -2.46
N THR A 81 -14.89 2.05 -3.70
CA THR A 81 -15.65 2.87 -4.63
C THR A 81 -16.76 2.13 -5.30
N ILE A 82 -16.98 1.03 -5.06
CA ILE A 82 -18.03 0.40 -5.65
C ILE A 82 -18.88 1.21 -6.37
N PRO A 83 -18.95 1.40 -6.96
CA PRO A 83 -19.47 2.18 -7.59
C PRO A 83 -20.29 3.09 -7.69
N GLU A 84 -20.33 3.50 -7.42
CA GLU A 84 -20.99 4.39 -7.43
C GLU A 84 -20.65 5.27 -8.23
N ILE A 85 -20.03 5.05 -8.51
CA ILE A 85 -19.79 5.82 -9.07
C ILE A 85 -19.65 6.24 -9.92
N ILE A 86 -19.61 6.24 -10.06
CA ILE A 86 -19.53 6.82 -10.72
C ILE A 86 -19.34 7.33 -11.34
N PRO A 87 -19.47 7.42 -11.44
CA PRO A 87 -19.30 8.07 -12.07
C PRO A 87 -19.09 8.61 -12.57
N ILE A 88 -19.04 8.66 -12.52
CA ILE A 88 -19.02 9.37 -12.93
C ILE A 88 -19.09 9.84 -13.55
N SER A 89 -19.22 9.90 -13.75
CA SER A 89 -19.51 10.55 -14.24
C SER A 89 -19.64 10.84 -14.75
N PRO A 90 -19.75 10.96 -15.04
CA PRO A 90 -19.97 11.48 -15.56
C PRO A 90 -20.10 11.67 -16.01
N PRO A 91 -20.26 11.75 -16.16
CA PRO A 91 -20.54 12.16 -16.55
C PRO A 91 -20.79 12.32 -16.94
N THR A 92 -20.85 12.34 -16.95
CA THR A 92 -21.30 12.68 -17.12
C THR A 92 -21.61 12.83 -17.53
N GLU A 93 -21.56 12.81 -17.54
CA GLU A 93 -21.93 13.14 -17.69
C GLU A 93 -22.10 13.45 -18.16
N SER A 94 -21.97 13.47 -18.31
CA SER A 94 -22.20 13.91 -18.54
C SER A 94 -22.36 14.11 -18.88
N ASN A 95 -22.33 14.19 -18.98
CA ASN A 95 -22.60 14.53 -19.04
C ASN A 95 -22.74 14.59 -19.17
#